data_d9371986462862555cff9b2360fb3652
#
_entry.id   d9371986462862555cff9b2360fb3652
#
_cell.length_a   1.000
_cell.length_b   1.000
_cell.length_c   1.000
_cell.angle_alpha   90.00
_cell.angle_beta   90.00
_cell.angle_gamma   90.00
#
_symmetry.space_group_name_H-M   'P 1'
#
loop_
_entity.id
_entity.type
_entity.pdbx_description
1 polymer ?
#
loop_
_entity_poly.entity_id
_entity_poly.type
_entity_poly.pdbx_seq_one_letter_code
_entity_poly.pdbx_strand_id
1 'polypeptide(L)'
;MLLCCMITIKDVFEDYKQLNKIYDVNEVEALTLLTISQVTDLSKASIKAFPERELNDEQAQKLKSIVAELITGKPIQYILGVTEFYGLPFKVNPNVLIPRPETEELVEWVLSVAGCELRVAGTQPAVSKGAFAGSILDIGTGSGCIAISLKKNLPQAQVSAIDISEGALQTAQENADLNDVHVQFIKANILDAATTHHSPLTTHNSLLTSHHIIVSNPPYVTLDDKKQMHTNVTDFEPHTALFVPENDPLLFYRAIADFATGNLTLGGYLFFEINESLGKETVELLRDKHFTDIELRQDMSGRDRMIGCRWNVTYP
;
A
#
# COMPACT_ATOMS: atom_id res chain seq x y z
N MET A 1 -42.56 26.53 17.72
CA MET A 1 -42.18 26.15 16.33
C MET A 1 -40.71 26.56 16.17
N LEU A 2 -39.78 25.68 16.56
CA LEU A 2 -38.35 25.90 16.35
C LEU A 2 -38.12 25.84 14.84
N LEU A 3 -37.75 26.96 14.21
CA LEU A 3 -37.17 26.95 12.88
C LEU A 3 -35.94 26.05 12.93
N CYS A 4 -36.06 24.84 12.41
CA CYS A 4 -34.92 24.02 12.11
C CYS A 4 -34.13 24.76 11.03
N CYS A 5 -33.07 25.49 11.40
CA CYS A 5 -32.18 26.10 10.41
C CYS A 5 -31.59 24.93 9.60
N MET A 6 -32.00 24.81 8.35
CA MET A 6 -31.44 23.84 7.42
C MET A 6 -29.97 24.16 7.19
N ILE A 7 -29.11 23.18 7.36
CA ILE A 7 -27.67 23.33 7.19
C ILE A 7 -27.36 23.32 5.70
N THR A 8 -26.59 24.29 5.22
CA THR A 8 -26.16 24.42 3.83
C THR A 8 -24.72 23.94 3.66
N ILE A 9 -24.29 23.69 2.42
CA ILE A 9 -22.88 23.41 2.09
C ILE A 9 -21.96 24.51 2.61
N LYS A 10 -22.38 25.78 2.53
CA LYS A 10 -21.64 26.94 3.05
C LYS A 10 -21.42 26.84 4.56
N ASP A 11 -22.43 26.43 5.31
CA ASP A 11 -22.31 26.26 6.77
C ASP A 11 -21.29 25.18 7.12
N VAL A 12 -21.19 24.12 6.31
CA VAL A 12 -20.16 23.09 6.48
C VAL A 12 -18.76 23.67 6.26
N PHE A 13 -18.55 24.50 5.22
CA PHE A 13 -17.26 25.18 5.02
C PHE A 13 -16.88 26.06 6.21
N GLU A 14 -17.84 26.78 6.79
CA GLU A 14 -17.57 27.59 7.99
C GLU A 14 -17.24 26.72 9.21
N ASP A 15 -17.95 25.62 9.41
CA ASP A 15 -17.70 24.69 10.53
C ASP A 15 -16.33 24.02 10.41
N TYR A 16 -15.91 23.63 9.21
CA TYR A 16 -14.62 23.00 8.96
C TYR A 16 -13.42 23.94 9.14
N LYS A 17 -13.60 25.28 9.16
CA LYS A 17 -12.51 26.23 9.47
C LYS A 17 -11.86 25.99 10.84
N GLN A 18 -12.55 25.34 11.78
CA GLN A 18 -11.96 24.97 13.06
C GLN A 18 -10.75 24.04 12.92
N LEU A 19 -10.65 23.29 11.78
CA LEU A 19 -9.51 22.43 11.45
C LEU A 19 -8.23 23.20 11.14
N ASN A 20 -8.29 24.53 10.87
CA ASN A 20 -7.11 25.38 10.65
C ASN A 20 -6.16 25.45 11.85
N LYS A 21 -6.54 24.89 12.99
CA LYS A 21 -5.66 24.73 14.16
C LYS A 21 -4.68 23.56 14.03
N ILE A 22 -4.95 22.63 13.10
CA ILE A 22 -4.23 21.37 12.95
C ILE A 22 -3.68 21.21 11.52
N TYR A 23 -4.43 21.67 10.52
CA TYR A 23 -4.14 21.53 9.10
C TYR A 23 -3.96 22.92 8.46
N ASP A 24 -3.23 23.00 7.35
CA ASP A 24 -3.15 24.24 6.58
C ASP A 24 -4.48 24.54 5.84
N VAL A 25 -4.63 25.80 5.39
CA VAL A 25 -5.88 26.27 4.80
C VAL A 25 -6.26 25.50 3.52
N ASN A 26 -5.28 25.12 2.70
CA ASN A 26 -5.52 24.38 1.45
C ASN A 26 -5.93 22.93 1.76
N GLU A 27 -5.32 22.34 2.76
CA GLU A 27 -5.66 21.00 3.24
C GLU A 27 -7.08 20.99 3.83
N VAL A 28 -7.46 21.99 4.65
CA VAL A 28 -8.83 22.12 5.17
C VAL A 28 -9.85 22.25 4.03
N GLU A 29 -9.56 23.04 2.98
CA GLU A 29 -10.45 23.13 1.82
C GLU A 29 -10.57 21.78 1.11
N ALA A 30 -9.45 21.07 0.91
CA ALA A 30 -9.42 19.75 0.27
C ALA A 30 -10.22 18.71 1.06
N LEU A 31 -10.04 18.66 2.40
CA LEU A 31 -10.78 17.79 3.31
C LEU A 31 -12.28 18.10 3.29
N THR A 32 -12.65 19.38 3.31
CA THR A 32 -14.05 19.82 3.25
C THR A 32 -14.71 19.37 1.95
N LEU A 33 -14.06 19.61 0.82
CA LEU A 33 -14.58 19.18 -0.49
C LEU A 33 -14.70 17.67 -0.59
N LEU A 34 -13.71 16.93 -0.09
CA LEU A 34 -13.70 15.46 -0.11
C LEU A 34 -14.87 14.91 0.74
N THR A 35 -15.03 15.41 1.95
CA THR A 35 -16.06 14.91 2.89
C THR A 35 -17.47 15.23 2.39
N ILE A 36 -17.71 16.45 1.90
CA ILE A 36 -19.02 16.82 1.33
C ILE A 36 -19.28 15.94 0.10
N SER A 37 -18.31 15.76 -0.80
CA SER A 37 -18.47 14.90 -1.98
C SER A 37 -18.83 13.48 -1.60
N GLN A 38 -18.14 12.91 -0.61
CA GLN A 38 -18.35 11.54 -0.16
C GLN A 38 -19.71 11.33 0.54
N VAL A 39 -20.21 12.33 1.24
CA VAL A 39 -21.49 12.25 1.98
C VAL A 39 -22.70 12.54 1.08
N THR A 40 -22.51 13.37 0.04
CA THR A 40 -23.61 13.86 -0.79
C THR A 40 -23.63 13.31 -2.22
N ASP A 41 -22.58 12.59 -2.64
CA ASP A 41 -22.33 12.14 -4.02
C ASP A 41 -22.24 13.30 -5.04
N LEU A 42 -21.99 14.53 -4.57
CA LEU A 42 -21.82 15.69 -5.42
C LEU A 42 -20.38 15.81 -5.92
N SER A 43 -20.22 16.22 -7.19
CA SER A 43 -18.91 16.59 -7.69
C SER A 43 -18.34 17.83 -6.99
N LYS A 44 -17.02 17.94 -6.87
CA LYS A 44 -16.33 19.13 -6.32
C LYS A 44 -16.76 20.42 -7.02
N ALA A 45 -17.02 20.37 -8.33
CA ALA A 45 -17.53 21.51 -9.12
C ALA A 45 -18.94 21.91 -8.67
N SER A 46 -19.84 20.96 -8.47
CA SER A 46 -21.20 21.21 -8.00
C SER A 46 -21.21 21.80 -6.58
N ILE A 47 -20.34 21.28 -5.69
CA ILE A 47 -20.20 21.80 -4.32
C ILE A 47 -19.80 23.28 -4.34
N LYS A 48 -18.81 23.65 -5.17
CA LYS A 48 -18.34 25.04 -5.30
C LYS A 48 -19.38 25.96 -5.99
N ALA A 49 -20.15 25.44 -6.95
CA ALA A 49 -21.12 26.22 -7.71
C ALA A 49 -22.41 26.50 -6.92
N PHE A 50 -22.78 25.65 -5.98
CA PHE A 50 -24.06 25.74 -5.25
C PHE A 50 -23.87 25.70 -3.72
N PRO A 51 -23.15 26.67 -3.12
CA PRO A 51 -22.86 26.67 -1.69
C PRO A 51 -24.09 26.80 -0.79
N GLU A 52 -25.18 27.40 -1.31
CA GLU A 52 -26.45 27.55 -0.58
C GLU A 52 -27.36 26.31 -0.67
N ARG A 53 -26.86 25.21 -1.27
CA ARG A 53 -27.61 23.95 -1.33
C ARG A 53 -27.77 23.38 0.07
N GLU A 54 -29.03 23.07 0.41
CA GLU A 54 -29.40 22.46 1.68
C GLU A 54 -29.01 21.00 1.76
N LEU A 55 -28.58 20.58 2.93
CA LEU A 55 -28.27 19.21 3.31
C LEU A 55 -29.44 18.64 4.13
N ASN A 56 -29.70 17.35 3.95
CA ASN A 56 -30.65 16.69 4.85
C ASN A 56 -29.98 16.44 6.22
N ASP A 57 -30.80 16.11 7.23
CA ASP A 57 -30.34 15.94 8.62
C ASP A 57 -29.27 14.84 8.76
N GLU A 58 -29.39 13.75 8.00
CA GLU A 58 -28.42 12.64 8.01
C GLU A 58 -27.07 13.09 7.47
N GLN A 59 -27.06 13.79 6.34
CA GLN A 59 -25.84 14.34 5.72
C GLN A 59 -25.17 15.35 6.64
N ALA A 60 -25.95 16.27 7.22
CA ALA A 60 -25.45 17.28 8.14
C ALA A 60 -24.84 16.64 9.40
N GLN A 61 -25.51 15.65 9.98
CA GLN A 61 -25.02 14.94 11.15
C GLN A 61 -23.75 14.13 10.84
N LYS A 62 -23.69 13.49 9.69
CA LYS A 62 -22.51 12.74 9.24
C LYS A 62 -21.29 13.66 9.07
N LEU A 63 -21.46 14.81 8.40
CA LEU A 63 -20.39 15.80 8.22
C LEU A 63 -19.89 16.35 9.56
N LYS A 64 -20.81 16.61 10.50
CA LYS A 64 -20.45 17.03 11.85
C LYS A 64 -19.68 15.95 12.63
N SER A 65 -20.02 14.68 12.45
CA SER A 65 -19.25 13.58 13.04
C SER A 65 -17.85 13.50 12.45
N ILE A 66 -17.71 13.63 11.12
CA ILE A 66 -16.42 13.59 10.43
C ILE A 66 -15.49 14.71 10.93
N VAL A 67 -15.96 15.95 11.01
CA VAL A 67 -15.13 17.07 11.49
C VAL A 67 -14.69 16.85 12.95
N ALA A 68 -15.55 16.30 13.79
CA ALA A 68 -15.20 15.97 15.18
C ALA A 68 -14.09 14.92 15.28
N GLU A 69 -14.06 13.94 14.38
CA GLU A 69 -12.98 12.97 14.32
C GLU A 69 -11.70 13.58 13.72
N LEU A 70 -11.80 14.40 12.68
CA LEU A 70 -10.66 15.11 12.09
C LEU A 70 -9.91 16.00 13.10
N ILE A 71 -10.63 16.65 14.02
CA ILE A 71 -10.03 17.46 15.10
C ILE A 71 -9.11 16.63 16.00
N THR A 72 -9.34 15.33 16.13
CA THR A 72 -8.46 14.42 16.89
C THR A 72 -7.15 14.09 16.18
N GLY A 73 -7.00 14.49 14.91
CA GLY A 73 -5.87 14.11 14.05
C GLY A 73 -6.06 12.77 13.34
N LYS A 74 -7.24 12.12 13.47
CA LYS A 74 -7.51 10.84 12.81
C LYS A 74 -7.47 11.01 11.28
N PRO A 75 -6.73 10.15 10.54
CA PRO A 75 -6.68 10.21 9.08
C PRO A 75 -8.06 10.13 8.44
N ILE A 76 -8.32 10.99 7.46
CA ILE A 76 -9.61 11.02 6.75
C ILE A 76 -9.97 9.68 6.14
N GLN A 77 -8.99 8.92 5.64
CA GLN A 77 -9.18 7.60 5.07
C GLN A 77 -9.77 6.62 6.09
N TYR A 78 -9.31 6.66 7.35
CA TYR A 78 -9.88 5.82 8.41
C TYR A 78 -11.26 6.30 8.88
N ILE A 79 -11.56 7.59 8.76
CA ILE A 79 -12.88 8.13 9.08
C ILE A 79 -13.90 7.70 8.02
N LEU A 80 -13.51 7.76 6.75
CA LEU A 80 -14.34 7.34 5.62
C LEU A 80 -14.35 5.82 5.43
N GLY A 81 -13.33 5.12 5.93
CA GLY A 81 -13.14 3.67 5.77
C GLY A 81 -12.70 3.25 4.37
N VAL A 82 -12.37 4.19 3.49
CA VAL A 82 -12.00 3.93 2.10
C VAL A 82 -10.89 4.88 1.63
N THR A 83 -10.10 4.41 0.66
CA THR A 83 -9.14 5.20 -0.10
C THR A 83 -9.07 4.70 -1.53
N GLU A 84 -8.42 5.46 -2.41
CA GLU A 84 -8.09 5.03 -3.76
C GLU A 84 -6.60 4.68 -3.83
N PHE A 85 -6.24 3.64 -4.57
CA PHE A 85 -4.86 3.27 -4.88
C PHE A 85 -4.82 2.62 -6.26
N TYR A 86 -3.93 3.11 -7.10
CA TYR A 86 -3.74 2.63 -8.49
C TYR A 86 -5.05 2.59 -9.31
N GLY A 87 -5.91 3.60 -9.10
CA GLY A 87 -7.22 3.72 -9.73
C GLY A 87 -8.28 2.72 -9.25
N LEU A 88 -8.04 2.02 -8.13
CA LEU A 88 -8.94 1.05 -7.52
C LEU A 88 -9.39 1.49 -6.13
N PRO A 89 -10.64 1.20 -5.71
CA PRO A 89 -11.10 1.48 -4.36
C PRO A 89 -10.57 0.44 -3.36
N PHE A 90 -10.15 0.91 -2.18
CA PHE A 90 -9.69 0.06 -1.08
C PHE A 90 -10.35 0.46 0.23
N LYS A 91 -10.89 -0.51 0.96
CA LYS A 91 -11.25 -0.35 2.36
C LYS A 91 -9.99 -0.24 3.19
N VAL A 92 -10.00 0.66 4.17
CA VAL A 92 -8.92 0.83 5.13
C VAL A 92 -9.47 0.99 6.54
N ASN A 93 -8.73 0.51 7.52
CA ASN A 93 -9.05 0.58 8.94
C ASN A 93 -7.74 0.51 9.75
N PRO A 94 -7.77 0.69 11.09
CA PRO A 94 -6.56 0.67 11.91
C PRO A 94 -5.73 -0.64 11.92
N ASN A 95 -6.16 -1.68 11.20
CA ASN A 95 -5.37 -2.91 11.05
C ASN A 95 -4.40 -2.86 9.87
N VAL A 96 -4.49 -1.88 8.99
CA VAL A 96 -3.71 -1.79 7.76
C VAL A 96 -3.10 -0.40 7.59
N LEU A 97 -1.90 -0.32 7.04
CA LEU A 97 -1.33 0.93 6.58
C LEU A 97 -2.21 1.53 5.47
N ILE A 98 -2.43 2.84 5.52
CA ILE A 98 -3.10 3.55 4.42
C ILE A 98 -2.18 3.49 3.19
N PRO A 99 -2.62 2.96 2.04
CA PRO A 99 -1.82 2.91 0.82
C PRO A 99 -1.24 4.27 0.45
N ARG A 100 0.05 4.31 0.08
CA ARG A 100 0.78 5.53 -0.24
C ARG A 100 0.95 5.68 -1.75
N PRO A 101 0.92 6.92 -2.28
CA PRO A 101 1.14 7.17 -3.72
C PRO A 101 2.49 6.64 -4.23
N GLU A 102 3.55 6.69 -3.42
CA GLU A 102 4.87 6.18 -3.78
C GLU A 102 4.86 4.67 -4.03
N THR A 103 3.99 3.93 -3.35
CA THR A 103 3.81 2.49 -3.56
C THR A 103 3.16 2.18 -4.92
N GLU A 104 2.44 3.12 -5.53
CA GLU A 104 1.93 2.96 -6.91
C GLU A 104 3.07 2.88 -7.93
N GLU A 105 4.15 3.62 -7.71
CA GLU A 105 5.34 3.56 -8.56
C GLU A 105 6.03 2.19 -8.50
N LEU A 106 6.02 1.55 -7.31
CA LEU A 106 6.51 0.17 -7.16
C LEU A 106 5.64 -0.81 -7.96
N VAL A 107 4.32 -0.69 -7.90
CA VAL A 107 3.39 -1.49 -8.71
C VAL A 107 3.65 -1.30 -10.20
N GLU A 108 3.80 -0.06 -10.66
CA GLU A 108 4.09 0.25 -12.07
C GLU A 108 5.41 -0.38 -12.52
N TRP A 109 6.44 -0.36 -11.66
CA TRP A 109 7.72 -0.99 -11.99
C TRP A 109 7.58 -2.50 -12.14
N VAL A 110 6.91 -3.17 -11.20
CA VAL A 110 6.63 -4.61 -11.27
C VAL A 110 5.87 -4.97 -12.55
N LEU A 111 4.84 -4.19 -12.90
CA LEU A 111 4.06 -4.38 -14.12
C LEU A 111 4.90 -4.21 -15.39
N SER A 112 5.82 -3.24 -15.39
CA SER A 112 6.72 -3.01 -16.52
C SER A 112 7.66 -4.19 -16.77
N VAL A 113 8.18 -4.79 -15.71
CA VAL A 113 9.06 -5.96 -15.79
C VAL A 113 8.27 -7.20 -16.20
N ALA A 114 7.11 -7.47 -15.59
CA ALA A 114 6.24 -8.58 -15.98
C ALA A 114 5.80 -8.49 -17.46
N GLY A 115 5.58 -7.28 -17.97
CA GLY A 115 5.28 -7.04 -19.39
C GLY A 115 6.48 -7.26 -20.34
N CYS A 116 7.71 -7.06 -19.85
CA CYS A 116 8.94 -7.22 -20.63
C CYS A 116 9.42 -8.69 -20.73
N GLU A 117 9.14 -9.52 -19.73
CA GLU A 117 9.58 -10.93 -19.71
C GLU A 117 8.95 -11.81 -20.81
N LEU A 118 7.90 -11.34 -21.46
CA LEU A 118 7.30 -12.01 -22.64
C LEU A 118 8.11 -11.86 -23.93
N ARG A 119 9.29 -11.27 -23.89
CA ARG A 119 10.22 -11.26 -25.02
C ARG A 119 10.99 -12.58 -25.10
N VAL A 120 10.31 -13.64 -25.55
CA VAL A 120 11.00 -14.83 -26.04
C VAL A 120 11.84 -14.41 -27.26
N ALA A 121 13.14 -14.69 -27.23
CA ALA A 121 14.07 -14.35 -28.28
C ALA A 121 13.51 -14.80 -29.67
N GLY A 122 13.22 -13.84 -30.54
CA GLY A 122 12.84 -14.08 -31.94
C GLY A 122 11.42 -13.71 -32.36
N THR A 123 10.57 -13.20 -31.47
CA THR A 123 9.23 -12.76 -31.84
C THR A 123 9.06 -11.22 -31.77
N GLN A 124 8.36 -10.64 -32.74
CA GLN A 124 8.02 -9.21 -32.77
C GLN A 124 7.17 -8.83 -31.53
N PRO A 125 7.31 -7.63 -30.96
CA PRO A 125 6.65 -7.24 -29.72
C PRO A 125 5.17 -6.97 -29.94
N ALA A 126 4.35 -8.00 -29.74
CA ALA A 126 2.94 -7.80 -29.43
C ALA A 126 2.76 -8.02 -27.93
N VAL A 127 3.10 -7.01 -27.13
CA VAL A 127 2.81 -7.03 -25.68
C VAL A 127 1.31 -6.79 -25.52
N SER A 128 0.54 -7.86 -25.46
CA SER A 128 -0.81 -7.78 -24.89
C SER A 128 -0.65 -7.52 -23.39
N LYS A 129 -1.06 -6.35 -22.89
CA LYS A 129 -1.22 -6.12 -21.46
C LYS A 129 -1.97 -7.33 -20.87
N GLY A 130 -1.38 -7.98 -19.85
CA GLY A 130 -2.03 -9.08 -19.14
C GLY A 130 -1.61 -10.51 -19.49
N ALA A 131 -0.60 -10.72 -20.35
CA ALA A 131 -0.17 -12.08 -20.74
C ALA A 131 0.78 -12.77 -19.74
N PHE A 132 1.28 -12.08 -18.71
CA PHE A 132 2.12 -12.71 -17.68
C PHE A 132 1.30 -13.72 -16.87
N ALA A 133 1.69 -14.99 -16.93
CA ALA A 133 1.04 -16.11 -16.23
C ALA A 133 1.92 -16.69 -15.09
N GLY A 134 2.98 -15.97 -14.72
CA GLY A 134 3.89 -16.35 -13.64
C GLY A 134 3.28 -16.17 -12.25
N SER A 135 4.03 -16.63 -11.24
CA SER A 135 3.65 -16.48 -9.83
C SER A 135 4.27 -15.24 -9.21
N ILE A 136 3.46 -14.51 -8.44
CA ILE A 136 3.84 -13.29 -7.70
C ILE A 136 3.52 -13.51 -6.23
N LEU A 137 4.43 -13.12 -5.35
CA LEU A 137 4.23 -13.09 -3.90
C LEU A 137 4.40 -11.66 -3.38
N ASP A 138 3.37 -11.15 -2.69
CA ASP A 138 3.40 -9.89 -1.94
C ASP A 138 3.64 -10.20 -0.45
N ILE A 139 4.71 -9.65 0.13
CA ILE A 139 5.11 -9.90 1.53
C ILE A 139 4.80 -8.67 2.38
N GLY A 140 4.01 -8.85 3.45
CA GLY A 140 3.51 -7.75 4.26
C GLY A 140 2.41 -6.98 3.55
N THR A 141 1.40 -7.70 3.04
CA THR A 141 0.41 -7.18 2.09
C THR A 141 -0.50 -6.08 2.64
N GLY A 142 -0.67 -6.00 3.97
CA GLY A 142 -1.51 -4.98 4.62
C GLY A 142 -2.95 -4.98 4.08
N SER A 143 -3.33 -3.90 3.41
CA SER A 143 -4.66 -3.77 2.77
C SER A 143 -4.83 -4.62 1.51
N GLY A 144 -3.77 -5.27 1.03
CA GLY A 144 -3.74 -6.00 -0.24
C GLY A 144 -3.49 -5.10 -1.47
N CYS A 145 -3.16 -3.83 -1.28
CA CYS A 145 -3.13 -2.84 -2.37
C CYS A 145 -2.15 -3.23 -3.49
N ILE A 146 -0.95 -3.74 -3.17
CA ILE A 146 0.02 -4.20 -4.17
C ILE A 146 -0.50 -5.47 -4.87
N ALA A 147 -0.81 -6.52 -4.11
CA ALA A 147 -1.25 -7.81 -4.65
C ALA A 147 -2.49 -7.68 -5.55
N ILE A 148 -3.49 -6.92 -5.10
CA ILE A 148 -4.76 -6.72 -5.81
C ILE A 148 -4.54 -5.90 -7.09
N SER A 149 -3.75 -4.82 -7.03
CA SER A 149 -3.44 -4.02 -8.21
C SER A 149 -2.66 -4.82 -9.25
N LEU A 150 -1.69 -5.63 -8.82
CA LEU A 150 -0.98 -6.54 -9.71
C LEU A 150 -1.93 -7.58 -10.32
N LYS A 151 -2.78 -8.22 -9.54
CA LYS A 151 -3.75 -9.22 -10.04
C LYS A 151 -4.74 -8.60 -11.02
N LYS A 152 -5.21 -7.38 -10.77
CA LYS A 152 -6.16 -6.67 -11.66
C LYS A 152 -5.54 -6.38 -13.03
N ASN A 153 -4.24 -6.03 -13.07
CA ASN A 153 -3.51 -5.72 -14.29
C ASN A 153 -2.88 -6.94 -14.97
N LEU A 154 -2.66 -8.03 -14.23
CA LEU A 154 -2.11 -9.31 -14.70
C LEU A 154 -3.09 -10.46 -14.39
N PRO A 155 -4.23 -10.52 -15.07
CA PRO A 155 -5.31 -11.44 -14.72
C PRO A 155 -4.94 -12.92 -14.81
N GLN A 156 -3.90 -13.28 -15.60
CA GLN A 156 -3.41 -14.66 -15.72
C GLN A 156 -2.35 -15.00 -14.64
N ALA A 157 -1.78 -14.01 -13.95
CA ALA A 157 -0.80 -14.25 -12.89
C ALA A 157 -1.42 -15.03 -11.71
N GLN A 158 -0.62 -15.88 -11.10
CA GLN A 158 -0.94 -16.50 -9.82
C GLN A 158 -0.39 -15.58 -8.72
N VAL A 159 -1.28 -14.83 -8.07
CA VAL A 159 -0.90 -13.88 -7.02
C VAL A 159 -1.25 -14.46 -5.66
N SER A 160 -0.25 -14.54 -4.80
CA SER A 160 -0.38 -14.84 -3.38
C SER A 160 0.16 -13.68 -2.54
N ALA A 161 -0.30 -13.57 -1.31
CA ALA A 161 0.10 -12.52 -0.41
C ALA A 161 0.16 -13.02 1.03
N ILE A 162 1.14 -12.57 1.79
CA ILE A 162 1.31 -12.94 3.20
C ILE A 162 1.28 -11.70 4.09
N ASP A 163 0.74 -11.88 5.30
CA ASP A 163 0.82 -10.92 6.38
C ASP A 163 0.80 -11.64 7.73
N ILE A 164 1.43 -11.06 8.75
CA ILE A 164 1.38 -11.58 10.12
C ILE A 164 0.04 -11.27 10.79
N SER A 165 -0.60 -10.16 10.39
CA SER A 165 -1.85 -9.63 10.95
C SER A 165 -3.07 -10.29 10.31
N GLU A 166 -3.86 -10.99 11.11
CA GLU A 166 -5.13 -11.56 10.67
C GLU A 166 -6.14 -10.48 10.28
N GLY A 167 -6.15 -9.34 11.01
CA GLY A 167 -7.01 -8.20 10.69
C GLY A 167 -6.63 -7.54 9.36
N ALA A 168 -5.33 -7.52 9.00
CA ALA A 168 -4.87 -7.05 7.69
C ALA A 168 -5.34 -8.00 6.58
N LEU A 169 -5.16 -9.31 6.76
CA LEU A 169 -5.61 -10.32 5.78
C LEU A 169 -7.13 -10.31 5.57
N GLN A 170 -7.92 -10.07 6.62
CA GLN A 170 -9.36 -9.89 6.49
C GLN A 170 -9.69 -8.66 5.63
N THR A 171 -9.02 -7.53 5.88
CA THR A 171 -9.20 -6.30 5.09
C THR A 171 -8.77 -6.52 3.65
N ALA A 172 -7.64 -7.21 3.41
CA ALA A 172 -7.15 -7.55 2.08
C ALA A 172 -8.13 -8.45 1.31
N GLN A 173 -8.75 -9.44 1.98
CA GLN A 173 -9.77 -10.29 1.37
C GLN A 173 -11.00 -9.47 0.98
N GLU A 174 -11.50 -8.59 1.85
CA GLU A 174 -12.61 -7.70 1.53
C GLU A 174 -12.29 -6.77 0.35
N ASN A 175 -11.02 -6.33 0.21
CA ASN A 175 -10.57 -5.52 -0.90
C ASN A 175 -10.45 -6.32 -2.21
N ALA A 176 -10.03 -7.58 -2.14
CA ALA A 176 -10.01 -8.47 -3.30
C ALA A 176 -11.42 -8.72 -3.83
N ASP A 177 -12.37 -8.96 -2.93
CA ASP A 177 -13.80 -9.13 -3.28
C ASP A 177 -14.38 -7.83 -3.87
N LEU A 178 -14.07 -6.67 -3.27
CA LEU A 178 -14.50 -5.35 -3.76
C LEU A 178 -14.01 -5.08 -5.19
N ASN A 179 -12.81 -5.55 -5.52
CA ASN A 179 -12.17 -5.33 -6.83
C ASN A 179 -12.38 -6.50 -7.81
N ASP A 180 -13.17 -7.51 -7.44
CA ASP A 180 -13.45 -8.67 -8.27
C ASP A 180 -12.17 -9.36 -8.78
N VAL A 181 -11.24 -9.65 -7.86
CA VAL A 181 -10.00 -10.37 -8.14
C VAL A 181 -9.78 -11.50 -7.14
N HIS A 182 -9.07 -12.55 -7.57
CA HIS A 182 -8.70 -13.66 -6.69
C HIS A 182 -7.21 -13.58 -6.35
N VAL A 183 -6.90 -13.38 -5.06
CA VAL A 183 -5.57 -13.43 -4.48
C VAL A 183 -5.57 -14.45 -3.36
N GLN A 184 -4.53 -15.26 -3.24
CA GLN A 184 -4.39 -16.23 -2.15
C GLN A 184 -3.73 -15.55 -0.95
N PHE A 185 -4.51 -15.27 0.11
CA PHE A 185 -4.00 -14.68 1.34
C PHE A 185 -3.60 -15.76 2.35
N ILE A 186 -2.42 -15.61 2.97
CA ILE A 186 -1.84 -16.59 3.89
C ILE A 186 -1.28 -15.86 5.11
N LYS A 187 -1.67 -16.31 6.31
CA LYS A 187 -1.11 -15.79 7.56
C LYS A 187 0.28 -16.37 7.77
N ALA A 188 1.30 -15.52 7.72
CA ALA A 188 2.68 -15.93 7.92
C ALA A 188 3.54 -14.78 8.46
N ASN A 189 4.55 -15.12 9.25
CA ASN A 189 5.59 -14.19 9.68
C ASN A 189 6.85 -14.43 8.86
N ILE A 190 7.27 -13.43 8.10
CA ILE A 190 8.48 -13.54 7.27
C ILE A 190 9.75 -13.74 8.09
N LEU A 191 9.79 -13.24 9.32
CA LEU A 191 10.94 -13.41 10.21
C LEU A 191 11.11 -14.87 10.65
N ASP A 192 10.02 -15.64 10.78
CA ASP A 192 10.08 -17.07 11.11
C ASP A 192 10.42 -17.89 9.86
N ALA A 193 9.95 -17.48 8.70
CA ALA A 193 10.20 -18.16 7.43
C ALA A 193 11.68 -18.10 7.01
N ALA A 194 12.38 -17.01 7.33
CA ALA A 194 13.79 -16.85 7.00
C ALA A 194 14.73 -17.69 7.87
N THR A 195 14.31 -18.10 9.08
CA THR A 195 15.15 -18.82 10.05
C THR A 195 15.09 -20.33 9.93
N THR A 196 14.12 -20.88 9.20
CA THR A 196 13.92 -22.33 9.11
C THR A 196 13.77 -22.78 7.66
N HIS A 197 14.74 -23.59 7.18
CA HIS A 197 14.57 -24.38 5.95
C HIS A 197 13.36 -25.36 6.05
N HIS A 198 12.66 -25.37 7.20
CA HIS A 198 11.47 -26.15 7.52
C HIS A 198 10.41 -25.24 8.16
N SER A 199 10.09 -24.12 7.49
CA SER A 199 9.07 -23.17 7.95
C SER A 199 7.68 -23.80 8.04
N PRO A 200 6.79 -23.36 8.97
CA PRO A 200 5.35 -23.67 8.96
C PRO A 200 4.66 -23.31 7.63
N LEU A 201 5.26 -22.44 6.81
CA LEU A 201 4.83 -22.18 5.43
C LEU A 201 4.85 -23.43 4.56
N THR A 202 5.63 -24.47 4.94
CA THR A 202 5.68 -25.77 4.23
C THR A 202 4.48 -26.67 4.50
N THR A 203 3.66 -26.40 5.51
CA THR A 203 2.44 -27.20 5.79
C THR A 203 1.26 -26.82 4.93
N HIS A 204 1.28 -25.64 4.29
CA HIS A 204 0.35 -25.28 3.24
C HIS A 204 1.05 -25.39 1.89
N ASN A 205 0.77 -26.43 1.14
CA ASN A 205 1.37 -26.81 -0.16
C ASN A 205 1.49 -25.68 -1.21
N SER A 206 1.02 -24.48 -0.94
CA SER A 206 0.89 -23.37 -1.87
C SER A 206 2.06 -22.36 -1.87
N LEU A 207 2.89 -22.33 -0.82
CA LEU A 207 4.08 -21.44 -0.78
C LEU A 207 5.38 -22.12 -1.18
N LEU A 208 5.35 -23.43 -1.45
CA LEU A 208 6.52 -24.19 -1.92
C LEU A 208 6.79 -24.03 -3.42
N THR A 209 6.01 -23.23 -4.13
CA THR A 209 6.26 -22.95 -5.55
C THR A 209 7.24 -21.79 -5.67
N SER A 210 8.30 -21.96 -6.43
CA SER A 210 9.21 -20.86 -6.77
C SER A 210 8.44 -19.73 -7.44
N HIS A 211 8.64 -18.49 -6.94
CA HIS A 211 7.96 -17.30 -7.47
C HIS A 211 8.80 -16.65 -8.58
N HIS A 212 8.13 -16.10 -9.58
CA HIS A 212 8.79 -15.30 -10.61
C HIS A 212 9.07 -13.88 -10.12
N ILE A 213 8.21 -13.37 -9.26
CA ILE A 213 8.34 -12.05 -8.66
C ILE A 213 7.99 -12.13 -7.18
N ILE A 214 8.83 -11.55 -6.34
CA ILE A 214 8.54 -11.25 -4.94
C ILE A 214 8.56 -9.73 -4.81
N VAL A 215 7.54 -9.16 -4.19
CA VAL A 215 7.43 -7.72 -3.94
C VAL A 215 7.07 -7.48 -2.48
N SER A 216 7.57 -6.39 -1.90
CA SER A 216 7.24 -6.01 -0.54
C SER A 216 7.39 -4.50 -0.31
N ASN A 217 6.44 -3.94 0.44
CA ASN A 217 6.60 -2.69 1.16
C ASN A 217 6.66 -3.03 2.66
N PRO A 218 7.82 -3.44 3.19
CA PRO A 218 7.94 -3.90 4.56
C PRO A 218 8.03 -2.71 5.53
N PRO A 219 7.85 -2.91 6.84
CA PRO A 219 8.16 -1.89 7.84
C PRO A 219 9.61 -1.42 7.72
N TYR A 220 9.82 -0.09 7.67
CA TYR A 220 11.16 0.49 7.50
C TYR A 220 11.39 1.78 8.28
N VAL A 221 10.39 2.26 9.04
CA VAL A 221 10.50 3.51 9.79
C VAL A 221 11.36 3.30 11.04
N THR A 222 12.44 4.08 11.17
CA THR A 222 13.30 4.07 12.34
C THR A 222 12.73 4.95 13.46
N LEU A 223 13.26 4.83 14.68
CA LEU A 223 12.87 5.70 15.80
C LEU A 223 13.26 7.17 15.56
N ASP A 224 14.30 7.42 14.79
CA ASP A 224 14.69 8.79 14.41
C ASP A 224 13.72 9.39 13.38
N ASP A 225 13.30 8.60 12.40
CA ASP A 225 12.26 9.02 11.45
C ASP A 225 10.94 9.30 12.17
N LYS A 226 10.58 8.48 13.17
CA LYS A 226 9.37 8.66 13.98
C LYS A 226 9.26 10.06 14.60
N LYS A 227 10.37 10.65 15.01
CA LYS A 227 10.41 11.99 15.63
C LYS A 227 9.99 13.10 14.66
N GLN A 228 10.09 12.84 13.35
CA GLN A 228 9.77 13.80 12.29
C GLN A 228 8.42 13.52 11.64
N MET A 229 7.78 12.39 11.99
CA MET A 229 6.49 12.02 11.44
C MET A 229 5.35 12.82 12.06
N HIS A 230 4.31 13.03 11.27
CA HIS A 230 3.06 13.62 11.75
C HIS A 230 2.38 12.68 12.76
N THR A 231 1.78 13.27 13.80
CA THR A 231 1.09 12.53 14.88
C THR A 231 -0.08 11.70 14.38
N ASN A 232 -0.76 12.12 13.30
CA ASN A 232 -1.83 11.36 12.67
C ASN A 232 -1.37 9.98 12.16
N VAL A 233 -0.12 9.83 11.74
CA VAL A 233 0.45 8.53 11.35
C VAL A 233 0.83 7.72 12.58
N THR A 234 1.60 8.33 13.51
CA THR A 234 2.13 7.61 14.67
C THR A 234 1.09 7.17 15.68
N ASP A 235 -0.05 7.87 15.74
CA ASP A 235 -1.09 7.63 16.75
C ASP A 235 -2.24 6.73 16.23
N PHE A 236 -2.40 6.61 14.92
CA PHE A 236 -3.55 5.92 14.33
C PHE A 236 -3.20 4.73 13.45
N GLU A 237 -2.02 4.75 12.77
CA GLU A 237 -1.65 3.63 11.90
C GLU A 237 -0.94 2.50 12.69
N PRO A 238 -1.05 1.24 12.24
CA PRO A 238 -0.53 0.11 13.00
C PRO A 238 1.00 0.15 13.10
N HIS A 239 1.52 0.19 14.30
CA HIS A 239 2.97 0.27 14.57
C HIS A 239 3.76 -0.90 13.97
N THR A 240 3.14 -2.07 13.88
CA THR A 240 3.73 -3.27 13.27
C THR A 240 3.94 -3.14 11.77
N ALA A 241 3.20 -2.25 11.11
CA ALA A 241 3.35 -1.97 9.68
C ALA A 241 4.33 -0.83 9.40
N LEU A 242 4.76 -0.09 10.43
CA LEU A 242 5.61 1.09 10.28
C LEU A 242 7.04 0.85 10.76
N PHE A 243 7.21 0.38 12.00
CA PHE A 243 8.48 0.52 12.71
C PHE A 243 9.36 -0.73 12.67
N VAL A 244 10.67 -0.47 12.54
CA VAL A 244 11.73 -1.46 12.70
C VAL A 244 12.46 -1.28 14.03
N PRO A 245 13.13 -2.32 14.57
CA PRO A 245 14.01 -2.17 15.72
C PRO A 245 15.15 -1.18 15.43
N GLU A 246 15.46 -0.30 16.40
CA GLU A 246 16.50 0.73 16.25
C GLU A 246 17.88 0.15 15.93
N ASN A 247 18.20 -1.00 16.50
CA ASN A 247 19.49 -1.67 16.35
C ASN A 247 19.59 -2.51 15.06
N ASP A 248 18.51 -2.66 14.30
CA ASP A 248 18.51 -3.41 13.04
C ASP A 248 17.50 -2.86 12.02
N PRO A 249 17.78 -1.72 11.38
CA PRO A 249 16.88 -1.09 10.41
C PRO A 249 16.72 -1.90 9.12
N LEU A 250 17.61 -2.87 8.84
CA LEU A 250 17.54 -3.75 7.67
C LEU A 250 16.88 -5.11 7.94
N LEU A 251 16.29 -5.31 9.13
CA LEU A 251 15.74 -6.59 9.57
C LEU A 251 14.85 -7.25 8.54
N PHE A 252 13.82 -6.53 8.07
CA PHE A 252 12.85 -7.08 7.13
C PHE A 252 13.44 -7.27 5.73
N TYR A 253 14.26 -6.33 5.25
CA TYR A 253 14.94 -6.49 3.95
C TYR A 253 15.81 -7.74 3.93
N ARG A 254 16.54 -7.99 5.04
CA ARG A 254 17.39 -9.18 5.19
C ARG A 254 16.56 -10.45 5.19
N ALA A 255 15.50 -10.51 5.99
CA ALA A 255 14.64 -11.67 6.09
C ALA A 255 13.93 -12.01 4.76
N ILE A 256 13.43 -10.98 4.07
CA ILE A 256 12.77 -11.15 2.77
C ILE A 256 13.79 -11.58 1.70
N ALA A 257 14.99 -10.99 1.69
CA ALA A 257 16.03 -11.39 0.76
C ALA A 257 16.49 -12.82 1.01
N ASP A 258 16.64 -13.26 2.29
CA ASP A 258 16.95 -14.66 2.62
C ASP A 258 15.86 -15.61 2.14
N PHE A 259 14.61 -15.28 2.37
CA PHE A 259 13.47 -16.04 1.86
C PHE A 259 13.50 -16.11 0.32
N ALA A 260 13.77 -14.99 -0.35
CA ALA A 260 13.78 -14.88 -1.80
C ALA A 260 14.85 -15.76 -2.45
N THR A 261 16.04 -15.92 -1.84
CA THR A 261 17.12 -16.80 -2.38
C THR A 261 16.69 -18.26 -2.54
N GLY A 262 15.78 -18.73 -1.69
CA GLY A 262 15.26 -20.11 -1.73
C GLY A 262 13.93 -20.28 -2.46
N ASN A 263 13.24 -19.16 -2.76
CA ASN A 263 11.85 -19.17 -3.25
C ASN A 263 11.64 -18.40 -4.56
N LEU A 264 12.68 -17.79 -5.13
CA LEU A 264 12.63 -17.23 -6.49
C LEU A 264 13.03 -18.28 -7.53
N THR A 265 12.39 -18.23 -8.67
CA THR A 265 12.86 -18.93 -9.87
C THR A 265 14.18 -18.34 -10.33
N LEU A 266 14.99 -19.12 -11.07
CA LEU A 266 16.16 -18.58 -11.76
C LEU A 266 15.70 -17.48 -12.73
N GLY A 267 16.32 -16.30 -12.63
CA GLY A 267 15.92 -15.13 -13.40
C GLY A 267 14.76 -14.33 -12.79
N GLY A 268 14.19 -14.78 -11.67
CA GLY A 268 13.11 -14.10 -10.97
C GLY A 268 13.55 -12.78 -10.32
N TYR A 269 12.60 -11.96 -9.95
CA TYR A 269 12.82 -10.61 -9.45
C TYR A 269 12.36 -10.44 -8.01
N LEU A 270 13.13 -9.65 -7.25
CA LEU A 270 12.77 -9.14 -5.94
C LEU A 270 12.64 -7.61 -6.00
N PHE A 271 11.52 -7.09 -5.51
CA PHE A 271 11.26 -5.65 -5.43
C PHE A 271 10.96 -5.22 -4.01
N PHE A 272 11.49 -4.06 -3.64
CA PHE A 272 11.24 -3.41 -2.35
C PHE A 272 10.82 -1.96 -2.52
N GLU A 273 9.88 -1.49 -1.70
CA GLU A 273 9.86 -0.13 -1.23
C GLU A 273 10.82 0.01 -0.06
N ILE A 274 11.57 1.12 0.03
CA ILE A 274 12.63 1.29 1.02
C ILE A 274 12.53 2.63 1.75
N ASN A 275 13.17 2.68 2.93
CA ASN A 275 13.50 3.94 3.59
C ASN A 275 14.51 4.72 2.73
N GLU A 276 14.24 6.00 2.48
CA GLU A 276 15.07 6.88 1.63
C GLU A 276 16.52 6.99 2.10
N SER A 277 16.75 6.82 3.41
CA SER A 277 18.09 6.92 4.01
C SER A 277 18.89 5.61 3.96
N LEU A 278 18.26 4.47 3.59
CA LEU A 278 18.86 3.13 3.64
C LEU A 278 19.10 2.50 2.25
N GLY A 279 19.03 3.32 1.19
CA GLY A 279 19.18 2.81 -0.19
C GLY A 279 20.51 2.11 -0.43
N LYS A 280 21.64 2.69 -0.01
CA LYS A 280 22.98 2.13 -0.19
C LYS A 280 23.17 0.84 0.60
N GLU A 281 22.78 0.84 1.86
CA GLU A 281 22.89 -0.29 2.78
C GLU A 281 22.04 -1.48 2.28
N THR A 282 20.87 -1.20 1.74
CA THR A 282 20.00 -2.25 1.15
C THR A 282 20.61 -2.81 -0.14
N VAL A 283 21.21 -1.98 -0.99
CA VAL A 283 21.95 -2.44 -2.18
C VAL A 283 23.13 -3.33 -1.79
N GLU A 284 23.92 -2.98 -0.77
CA GLU A 284 25.03 -3.77 -0.26
C GLU A 284 24.52 -5.13 0.29
N LEU A 285 23.47 -5.10 1.11
CA LEU A 285 22.82 -6.32 1.62
C LEU A 285 22.42 -7.28 0.50
N LEU A 286 21.80 -6.77 -0.57
CA LEU A 286 21.37 -7.61 -1.71
C LEU A 286 22.56 -8.16 -2.51
N ARG A 287 23.61 -7.36 -2.66
CA ARG A 287 24.87 -7.78 -3.33
C ARG A 287 25.56 -8.90 -2.55
N ASP A 288 25.62 -8.81 -1.23
CA ASP A 288 26.20 -9.83 -0.35
C ASP A 288 25.40 -11.15 -0.40
N LYS A 289 24.10 -11.08 -0.70
CA LYS A 289 23.24 -12.24 -0.95
C LYS A 289 23.23 -12.72 -2.40
N HIS A 290 24.14 -12.21 -3.23
CA HIS A 290 24.37 -12.62 -4.62
C HIS A 290 23.23 -12.26 -5.59
N PHE A 291 22.36 -11.31 -5.26
CA PHE A 291 21.45 -10.73 -6.25
C PHE A 291 22.23 -9.92 -7.29
N THR A 292 21.74 -9.93 -8.51
CA THR A 292 22.32 -9.23 -9.67
C THR A 292 21.35 -8.17 -10.20
N ASP A 293 21.80 -7.37 -11.16
CA ASP A 293 20.97 -6.33 -11.80
C ASP A 293 20.23 -5.45 -10.77
N ILE A 294 20.95 -5.10 -9.68
CA ILE A 294 20.39 -4.30 -8.58
C ILE A 294 20.24 -2.86 -9.06
N GLU A 295 19.01 -2.38 -9.10
CA GLU A 295 18.64 -1.01 -9.48
C GLU A 295 17.96 -0.31 -8.31
N LEU A 296 18.50 0.86 -7.93
CA LEU A 296 17.90 1.77 -6.95
C LEU A 296 17.19 2.89 -7.71
N ARG A 297 15.89 3.08 -7.46
CA ARG A 297 15.07 4.12 -8.09
C ARG A 297 14.59 5.15 -7.09
N GLN A 298 14.50 6.37 -7.55
CA GLN A 298 13.89 7.48 -6.85
C GLN A 298 12.41 7.57 -7.18
N ASP A 299 11.61 8.05 -6.22
CA ASP A 299 10.23 8.45 -6.43
C ASP A 299 10.14 9.77 -7.21
N MET A 300 8.93 10.19 -7.58
CA MET A 300 8.69 11.46 -8.28
C MET A 300 9.17 12.69 -7.48
N SER A 301 9.41 12.56 -6.18
CA SER A 301 9.97 13.62 -5.32
C SER A 301 11.50 13.62 -5.32
N GLY A 302 12.16 12.70 -6.03
CA GLY A 302 13.62 12.57 -6.13
C GLY A 302 14.28 11.92 -4.92
N ARG A 303 13.54 11.12 -4.13
CA ARG A 303 14.05 10.40 -2.96
C ARG A 303 14.24 8.93 -3.32
N ASP A 304 15.31 8.32 -2.84
CA ASP A 304 15.52 6.88 -2.98
C ASP A 304 14.33 6.14 -2.36
N ARG A 305 13.59 5.39 -3.18
CA ARG A 305 12.30 4.83 -2.73
C ARG A 305 12.11 3.36 -3.06
N MET A 306 12.71 2.86 -4.11
CA MET A 306 12.47 1.49 -4.58
C MET A 306 13.78 0.82 -4.95
N ILE A 307 13.88 -0.48 -4.70
CA ILE A 307 14.95 -1.34 -5.19
C ILE A 307 14.33 -2.52 -5.93
N GLY A 308 14.87 -2.82 -7.12
CA GLY A 308 14.60 -4.03 -7.86
C GLY A 308 15.91 -4.79 -8.12
N CYS A 309 15.87 -6.11 -8.02
CA CYS A 309 17.03 -6.95 -8.31
C CYS A 309 16.62 -8.31 -8.86
N ARG A 310 17.57 -9.04 -9.41
CA ARG A 310 17.36 -10.32 -10.09
C ARG A 310 18.09 -11.46 -9.40
N TRP A 311 17.45 -12.63 -9.33
CA TRP A 311 18.03 -13.84 -8.81
C TRP A 311 18.58 -14.71 -9.97
N ASN A 312 19.90 -14.77 -10.11
CA ASN A 312 20.57 -15.50 -11.20
C ASN A 312 21.51 -16.62 -10.73
N VAL A 313 21.48 -16.95 -9.43
CA VAL A 313 22.37 -17.97 -8.87
C VAL A 313 21.69 -19.33 -8.91
N THR A 314 22.32 -20.30 -9.53
CA THR A 314 21.99 -21.71 -9.35
C THR A 314 22.90 -22.28 -8.26
N TYR A 315 22.33 -22.74 -7.16
CA TYR A 315 23.10 -23.58 -6.25
C TYR A 315 23.39 -24.93 -6.90
N PRO A 316 24.64 -25.41 -6.83
CA PRO A 316 25.01 -26.72 -7.36
C PRO A 316 24.30 -27.86 -6.62
#